data_b36f3b693d62ef2e4f1bf656cdc0d891
#
_entry.id   b36f3b693d62ef2e4f1bf656cdc0d891
#
_cell.length_a   1.000
_cell.length_b   1.000
_cell.length_c   1.000
_cell.angle_alpha   90.00
_cell.angle_beta   90.00
_cell.angle_gamma   90.00
#
_symmetry.space_group_name_H-M   'P 1'
#
loop_
_entity.id
_entity.type
_entity.pdbx_description
1 polymer ?
#
loop_
_entity_poly.entity_id
_entity_poly.type
_entity_poly.pdbx_seq_one_letter_code
_entity_poly.pdbx_strand_id
1 'polypeptide(L)'
;MKKLLIYLIPVLAFCLLNITSCKDDAEELPRLFRPSFIASSCFAEGNSITLAWRTSGEATSYTVELSRDQTFQSEPAATQTVNNGKCTFTGLRYETGYYARVRANNESLDIISNWTEYSSLITTLTRIIPKVLYALDEHQITENSAVIEWRVSDQNPVDGVS
;
A
#
# COMPACT_ATOMS: atom_id res chain seq x y z
N MET A 1 49.58 -32.86 -50.97
CA MET A 1 48.26 -32.17 -50.71
C MET A 1 47.11 -33.08 -50.26
N LYS A 2 47.06 -34.35 -50.70
CA LYS A 2 45.96 -35.27 -50.31
C LYS A 2 46.01 -35.74 -48.85
N LYS A 3 47.15 -35.76 -48.15
CA LYS A 3 47.30 -36.18 -46.76
C LYS A 3 46.86 -35.12 -45.73
N LEU A 4 46.87 -33.85 -46.08
CA LEU A 4 46.48 -32.75 -45.21
C LEU A 4 44.95 -32.69 -45.07
N LEU A 5 44.23 -33.09 -46.12
CA LEU A 5 42.77 -33.04 -46.13
C LEU A 5 42.12 -34.09 -45.21
N ILE A 6 42.82 -35.24 -45.01
CA ILE A 6 42.30 -36.34 -44.17
C ILE A 6 42.29 -36.01 -42.68
N TYR A 7 43.15 -35.13 -42.21
CA TYR A 7 43.22 -34.70 -40.83
C TYR A 7 42.29 -33.50 -40.51
N LEU A 8 41.91 -32.73 -41.54
CA LEU A 8 41.03 -31.59 -41.37
C LEU A 8 39.55 -32.00 -41.08
N ILE A 9 39.12 -33.09 -41.68
CA ILE A 9 37.72 -33.57 -41.54
C ILE A 9 37.39 -34.02 -40.12
N PRO A 10 38.20 -34.83 -39.39
CA PRO A 10 37.89 -35.22 -38.04
C PRO A 10 37.98 -34.06 -37.01
N VAL A 11 38.88 -33.06 -37.27
CA VAL A 11 38.98 -31.88 -36.40
C VAL A 11 37.75 -30.99 -36.55
N LEU A 12 37.24 -30.81 -37.76
CA LEU A 12 36.01 -30.04 -38.00
C LEU A 12 34.76 -30.76 -37.43
N ALA A 13 34.72 -32.12 -37.53
CA ALA A 13 33.62 -32.91 -36.96
C ALA A 13 33.64 -32.85 -35.42
N PHE A 14 34.80 -32.80 -34.78
CA PHE A 14 34.95 -32.69 -33.34
C PHE A 14 34.53 -31.31 -32.81
N CYS A 15 34.74 -30.24 -33.55
CA CYS A 15 34.27 -28.90 -33.20
C CYS A 15 32.75 -28.73 -33.31
N LEU A 16 32.08 -29.51 -34.16
CA LEU A 16 30.62 -29.41 -34.34
C LEU A 16 29.80 -30.16 -33.26
N LEU A 17 30.45 -31.04 -32.49
CA LEU A 17 29.77 -31.82 -31.41
C LEU A 17 29.74 -31.12 -30.06
N ASN A 18 30.36 -29.94 -29.90
CA ASN A 18 30.42 -29.20 -28.65
C ASN A 18 29.44 -28.01 -28.55
N ILE A 19 28.54 -27.88 -29.50
CA ILE A 19 27.38 -26.99 -29.33
C ILE A 19 26.24 -27.78 -28.63
N THR A 20 26.53 -28.36 -27.49
CA THR A 20 25.48 -28.59 -26.51
C THR A 20 25.06 -27.18 -26.04
N SER A 21 24.04 -26.67 -26.69
CA SER A 21 23.23 -25.59 -26.11
C SER A 21 22.89 -26.01 -24.68
N CYS A 22 23.54 -25.40 -23.69
CA CYS A 22 22.97 -25.32 -22.37
C CYS A 22 21.60 -24.65 -22.54
N LYS A 23 20.56 -25.43 -22.70
CA LYS A 23 19.27 -25.02 -22.20
C LYS A 23 19.46 -25.04 -20.68
N ASP A 24 19.83 -23.88 -20.13
CA ASP A 24 19.52 -23.58 -18.75
C ASP A 24 17.98 -23.55 -18.72
N ASP A 25 17.37 -24.71 -18.54
CA ASP A 25 16.05 -24.84 -17.94
C ASP A 25 16.25 -24.43 -16.46
N ALA A 26 16.71 -23.20 -16.24
CA ALA A 26 16.56 -22.56 -14.95
C ALA A 26 15.05 -22.42 -14.80
N GLU A 27 14.49 -23.34 -14.04
CA GLU A 27 13.12 -23.24 -13.58
C GLU A 27 13.00 -21.84 -12.92
N GLU A 28 12.43 -20.90 -13.67
CA GLU A 28 12.26 -19.52 -13.17
C GLU A 28 11.36 -19.63 -11.96
N LEU A 29 11.98 -19.55 -10.78
CA LEU A 29 11.22 -19.56 -9.53
C LEU A 29 10.17 -18.47 -9.60
N PRO A 30 8.91 -18.78 -9.33
CA PRO A 30 7.84 -17.82 -9.40
C PRO A 30 8.17 -16.64 -8.49
N ARG A 31 8.18 -15.42 -9.06
CA ARG A 31 8.50 -14.18 -8.36
C ARG A 31 7.26 -13.30 -8.28
N LEU A 32 6.95 -12.87 -7.09
CA LEU A 32 5.88 -11.91 -6.88
C LEU A 32 6.44 -10.50 -6.83
N PHE A 33 6.01 -9.64 -7.76
CA PHE A 33 6.43 -8.26 -7.81
C PHE A 33 5.85 -7.44 -6.67
N ARG A 34 6.65 -6.51 -6.15
CA ARG A 34 6.21 -5.57 -5.13
C ARG A 34 5.14 -4.63 -5.66
N PRO A 35 4.07 -4.37 -4.90
CA PRO A 35 3.13 -3.31 -5.24
C PRO A 35 3.82 -1.94 -5.24
N SER A 36 3.25 -0.97 -5.96
CA SER A 36 3.75 0.41 -6.00
C SER A 36 2.64 1.37 -5.63
N PHE A 37 2.83 2.19 -4.60
CA PHE A 37 1.82 3.15 -4.17
C PHE A 37 1.49 4.17 -5.26
N ILE A 38 0.21 4.57 -5.32
CA ILE A 38 -0.30 5.66 -6.15
C ILE A 38 -0.44 6.87 -5.23
N ALA A 39 0.60 7.71 -5.17
CA ALA A 39 0.70 8.79 -4.20
C ALA A 39 -0.51 9.75 -4.20
N SER A 40 -1.07 10.06 -5.37
CA SER A 40 -2.26 10.91 -5.51
C SER A 40 -3.55 10.30 -4.94
N SER A 41 -3.52 9.01 -4.62
CA SER A 41 -4.65 8.27 -4.07
C SER A 41 -4.39 7.77 -2.64
N CYS A 42 -3.33 8.28 -2.00
CA CYS A 42 -2.99 8.01 -0.60
C CYS A 42 -3.20 9.30 0.20
N PHE A 43 -4.18 9.30 1.10
CA PHE A 43 -4.55 10.52 1.85
C PHE A 43 -5.19 10.17 3.20
N ALA A 44 -5.24 11.17 4.08
CA ALA A 44 -6.00 11.13 5.32
C ALA A 44 -7.30 11.91 5.18
N GLU A 45 -8.36 11.41 5.80
CA GLU A 45 -9.66 12.05 5.93
C GLU A 45 -10.19 11.82 7.36
N GLY A 46 -10.33 12.90 8.14
CA GLY A 46 -10.68 12.78 9.56
C GLY A 46 -9.68 11.87 10.30
N ASN A 47 -10.17 10.80 10.89
CA ASN A 47 -9.38 9.76 11.55
C ASN A 47 -9.23 8.48 10.72
N SER A 48 -9.27 8.62 9.41
CA SER A 48 -9.09 7.54 8.45
C SER A 48 -7.91 7.80 7.55
N ILE A 49 -7.27 6.74 7.06
CA ILE A 49 -6.22 6.80 6.04
C ILE A 49 -6.60 5.84 4.91
N THR A 50 -6.67 6.37 3.70
CA THR A 50 -6.85 5.60 2.48
C THR A 50 -5.51 5.44 1.79
N LEU A 51 -5.21 4.22 1.37
CA LEU A 51 -4.02 3.84 0.63
C LEU A 51 -4.42 3.13 -0.66
N ALA A 52 -3.73 3.45 -1.74
CA ALA A 52 -3.94 2.79 -3.03
C ALA A 52 -2.59 2.48 -3.70
N TRP A 53 -2.53 1.37 -4.41
CA TRP A 53 -1.34 0.88 -5.09
C TRP A 53 -1.68 0.18 -6.40
N ARG A 54 -0.67 0.04 -7.25
CA ARG A 54 -0.77 -0.78 -8.47
C ARG A 54 -0.64 -2.24 -8.09
N THR A 55 -1.59 -3.04 -8.56
CA THR A 55 -1.63 -4.48 -8.31
C THR A 55 -0.62 -5.23 -9.18
N SER A 56 -0.12 -6.35 -8.68
CA SER A 56 0.63 -7.35 -9.44
C SER A 56 -0.35 -8.40 -9.97
N GLY A 57 -0.20 -8.82 -11.23
CA GLY A 57 -1.12 -9.76 -11.86
C GLY A 57 -1.17 -11.15 -11.23
N GLU A 58 -0.14 -11.55 -10.47
CA GLU A 58 -0.04 -12.86 -9.82
C GLU A 58 -0.39 -12.81 -8.32
N ALA A 59 -0.66 -11.63 -7.77
CA ALA A 59 -1.05 -11.50 -6.37
C ALA A 59 -2.50 -11.91 -6.15
N THR A 60 -2.74 -12.74 -5.14
CA THR A 60 -4.08 -13.12 -4.68
C THR A 60 -4.60 -12.19 -3.59
N SER A 61 -3.69 -11.61 -2.80
CA SER A 61 -4.01 -10.66 -1.74
C SER A 61 -2.84 -9.70 -1.47
N TYR A 62 -3.10 -8.68 -0.66
CA TYR A 62 -2.12 -7.69 -0.23
C TYR A 62 -2.23 -7.50 1.28
N THR A 63 -1.09 -7.58 1.97
CA THR A 63 -1.00 -7.20 3.38
C THR A 63 -0.54 -5.75 3.46
N VAL A 64 -1.29 -4.94 4.18
CA VAL A 64 -1.03 -3.50 4.37
C VAL A 64 -0.91 -3.22 5.84
N GLU A 65 0.09 -2.45 6.23
CA GLU A 65 0.34 -2.09 7.61
C GLU A 65 0.51 -0.59 7.77
N LEU A 66 -0.01 -0.07 8.87
CA LEU A 66 0.28 1.25 9.39
C LEU A 66 1.11 1.13 10.66
N SER A 67 2.14 1.95 10.79
CA SER A 67 2.96 2.04 12.01
C SER A 67 3.22 3.51 12.37
N ARG A 68 3.39 3.78 13.65
CA ARG A 68 3.90 5.07 14.15
C ARG A 68 5.43 5.10 14.19
N ASP A 69 6.04 3.94 14.02
CA ASP A 69 7.48 3.74 13.92
C ASP A 69 7.89 3.59 12.46
N GLN A 70 8.74 4.48 11.97
CA GLN A 70 9.26 4.48 10.60
C GLN A 70 9.98 3.18 10.25
N THR A 71 10.61 2.56 11.21
CA THR A 71 11.42 1.34 10.99
C THR A 71 10.58 0.06 10.98
N PHE A 72 9.29 0.14 11.35
CA PHE A 72 8.39 -1.01 11.50
C PHE A 72 8.94 -2.12 12.40
N GLN A 73 9.76 -1.76 13.40
CA GLN A 73 10.28 -2.71 14.40
C GLN A 73 9.29 -2.92 15.55
N SER A 74 8.41 -1.93 15.77
CA SER A 74 7.34 -2.04 16.74
C SER A 74 6.12 -2.73 16.12
N GLU A 75 5.22 -3.25 16.96
CA GLU A 75 3.95 -3.80 16.51
C GLU A 75 3.18 -2.76 15.67
N PRO A 76 2.65 -3.14 14.49
CA PRO A 76 1.88 -2.24 13.66
C PRO A 76 0.67 -1.66 14.41
N ALA A 77 0.38 -0.40 14.17
CA ALA A 77 -0.80 0.27 14.74
C ALA A 77 -2.10 -0.29 14.14
N ALA A 78 -2.06 -0.74 12.89
CA ALA A 78 -3.16 -1.42 12.20
C ALA A 78 -2.62 -2.26 11.04
N THR A 79 -3.27 -3.40 10.78
CA THR A 79 -2.96 -4.31 9.68
C THR A 79 -4.25 -4.73 8.99
N GLN A 80 -4.24 -4.76 7.66
CA GLN A 80 -5.34 -5.29 6.84
C GLN A 80 -4.79 -6.19 5.73
N THR A 81 -5.56 -7.22 5.38
CA THR A 81 -5.34 -8.03 4.18
C THR A 81 -6.52 -7.83 3.24
N VAL A 82 -6.25 -7.43 2.01
CA VAL A 82 -7.25 -7.14 0.98
C VAL A 82 -6.85 -7.78 -0.35
N ASN A 83 -7.82 -8.02 -1.23
CA ASN A 83 -7.59 -8.65 -2.53
C ASN A 83 -7.59 -7.67 -3.71
N ASN A 84 -7.64 -6.37 -3.43
CA ASN A 84 -7.64 -5.31 -4.44
C ASN A 84 -6.52 -4.29 -4.15
N GLY A 85 -6.35 -3.32 -5.04
CA GLY A 85 -5.29 -2.30 -4.97
C GLY A 85 -5.59 -1.10 -4.06
N LYS A 86 -6.51 -1.24 -3.11
CA LYS A 86 -6.91 -0.13 -2.22
C LYS A 86 -7.37 -0.65 -0.86
N CYS A 87 -7.06 0.07 0.21
CA CYS A 87 -7.67 -0.14 1.52
C CYS A 87 -7.88 1.19 2.25
N THR A 88 -8.76 1.18 3.25
CA THR A 88 -9.00 2.33 4.14
C THR A 88 -8.96 1.84 5.58
N PHE A 89 -8.08 2.43 6.37
CA PHE A 89 -8.04 2.26 7.82
C PHE A 89 -8.90 3.34 8.45
N THR A 90 -9.79 2.95 9.35
CA THR A 90 -10.71 3.85 10.06
C THR A 90 -10.49 3.76 11.57
N GLY A 91 -11.00 4.74 12.33
CA GLY A 91 -10.91 4.72 13.79
C GLY A 91 -9.50 4.96 14.32
N LEU A 92 -8.63 5.56 13.53
CA LEU A 92 -7.27 5.91 13.91
C LEU A 92 -7.28 7.06 14.94
N ARG A 93 -6.14 7.28 15.60
CA ARG A 93 -5.99 8.46 16.45
C ARG A 93 -5.94 9.71 15.59
N TYR A 94 -6.65 10.75 16.01
CA TYR A 94 -6.55 12.08 15.40
C TYR A 94 -5.15 12.67 15.59
N GLU A 95 -4.75 13.59 14.73
CA GLU A 95 -3.47 14.34 14.81
C GLU A 95 -2.24 13.44 14.98
N THR A 96 -2.30 12.25 14.38
CA THR A 96 -1.27 11.22 14.54
C THR A 96 -0.68 10.86 13.18
N GLY A 97 0.65 10.90 13.10
CA GLY A 97 1.39 10.47 11.92
C GLY A 97 1.52 8.94 11.85
N TYR A 98 1.35 8.41 10.64
CA TYR A 98 1.51 6.99 10.34
C TYR A 98 2.40 6.80 9.12
N TYR A 99 3.31 5.85 9.21
CA TYR A 99 4.02 5.26 8.10
C TYR A 99 3.22 4.09 7.56
N ALA A 100 3.28 3.86 6.27
CA ALA A 100 2.53 2.80 5.62
C ALA A 100 3.44 1.90 4.79
N ARG A 101 3.15 0.59 4.76
CA ARG A 101 3.79 -0.35 3.87
C ARG A 101 2.80 -1.38 3.33
N VAL A 102 3.09 -1.93 2.16
CA VAL A 102 2.28 -2.94 1.50
C VAL A 102 3.16 -4.03 0.90
N ARG A 103 2.71 -5.26 0.94
CA ARG A 103 3.30 -6.38 0.20
C ARG A 103 2.22 -7.18 -0.50
N ALA A 104 2.59 -7.83 -1.58
CA ALA A 104 1.74 -8.77 -2.28
C ALA A 104 1.92 -10.20 -1.72
N ASN A 105 0.85 -10.97 -1.71
CA ASN A 105 0.85 -12.38 -1.36
C ASN A 105 0.24 -13.19 -2.51
N ASN A 106 0.75 -14.40 -2.71
CA ASN A 106 0.13 -15.42 -3.55
C ASN A 106 0.02 -16.70 -2.72
N GLU A 107 -1.17 -16.95 -2.20
CA GLU A 107 -1.44 -18.08 -1.31
C GLU A 107 -1.32 -19.43 -2.02
N SER A 108 -1.62 -19.46 -3.34
CA SER A 108 -1.54 -20.71 -4.12
C SER A 108 -0.13 -21.20 -4.33
N LEU A 109 0.84 -20.29 -4.36
CA LEU A 109 2.26 -20.58 -4.57
C LEU A 109 3.08 -20.46 -3.28
N ASP A 110 2.44 -20.08 -2.16
CA ASP A 110 3.09 -19.81 -0.86
C ASP A 110 4.26 -18.81 -0.99
N ILE A 111 4.08 -17.77 -1.78
CA ILE A 111 5.08 -16.73 -1.98
C ILE A 111 4.57 -15.35 -1.56
N ILE A 112 5.47 -14.55 -1.03
CA ILE A 112 5.22 -13.16 -0.67
C ILE A 112 6.27 -12.26 -1.31
N SER A 113 5.88 -11.03 -1.68
CA SER A 113 6.84 -10.03 -2.14
C SER A 113 7.56 -9.36 -0.97
N ASN A 114 8.66 -8.68 -1.26
CA ASN A 114 9.20 -7.71 -0.32
C ASN A 114 8.21 -6.57 -0.06
N TRP A 115 8.33 -5.91 1.08
CA TRP A 115 7.57 -4.72 1.41
C TRP A 115 7.90 -3.54 0.49
N THR A 116 6.89 -2.77 0.17
CA THR A 116 7.02 -1.41 -0.36
C THR A 116 6.54 -0.44 0.71
N GLU A 117 7.38 0.50 1.08
CA GLU A 117 7.04 1.55 2.03
C GLU A 117 6.52 2.78 1.29
N TYR A 118 5.53 3.45 1.86
CA TYR A 118 5.09 4.75 1.38
C TYR A 118 6.10 5.81 1.79
N SER A 119 6.49 6.66 0.84
CA SER A 119 7.63 7.58 1.00
C SER A 119 7.41 8.72 1.98
N SER A 120 6.18 8.94 2.42
CA SER A 120 5.81 10.10 3.24
C SER A 120 5.03 9.68 4.48
N LEU A 121 5.17 10.43 5.56
CA LEU A 121 4.30 10.33 6.72
C LEU A 121 2.90 10.83 6.35
N ILE A 122 1.86 10.07 6.71
CA ILE A 122 0.46 10.46 6.54
C ILE A 122 -0.09 10.80 7.92
N THR A 123 -0.52 12.04 8.10
CA THR A 123 -1.05 12.50 9.39
C THR A 123 -2.57 12.60 9.31
N THR A 124 -3.26 11.96 10.25
CA THR A 124 -4.72 12.10 10.42
C THR A 124 -5.08 13.51 10.84
N LEU A 125 -6.28 13.95 10.49
CA LEU A 125 -6.72 15.33 10.71
C LEU A 125 -7.06 15.58 12.19
N THR A 126 -7.22 16.86 12.52
CA THR A 126 -7.71 17.29 13.82
C THR A 126 -9.16 16.88 14.03
N ARG A 127 -9.52 16.49 15.23
CA ARG A 127 -10.91 16.19 15.56
C ARG A 127 -11.75 17.45 15.51
N ILE A 128 -12.83 17.42 14.72
CA ILE A 128 -13.78 18.50 14.66
C ILE A 128 -14.60 18.48 15.94
N ILE A 129 -14.54 19.57 16.69
CA ILE A 129 -15.36 19.75 17.89
C ILE A 129 -16.29 20.95 17.61
N PRO A 130 -17.61 20.71 17.48
CA PRO A 130 -18.56 21.80 17.36
C PRO A 130 -18.45 22.73 18.58
N LYS A 131 -18.44 24.03 18.32
CA LYS A 131 -18.43 25.04 19.37
C LYS A 131 -19.81 25.67 19.45
N VAL A 132 -20.43 25.63 20.62
CA VAL A 132 -21.64 26.40 20.87
C VAL A 132 -21.31 27.88 20.82
N LEU A 133 -22.02 28.64 20.00
CA LEU A 133 -21.73 30.04 19.75
C LEU A 133 -22.10 30.94 20.92
N TYR A 134 -23.18 30.61 21.60
CA TYR A 134 -23.68 31.35 22.76
C TYR A 134 -24.58 30.47 23.64
N ALA A 135 -24.79 30.89 24.85
CA ALA A 135 -25.77 30.25 25.72
C ALA A 135 -27.20 30.49 25.19
N LEU A 136 -28.04 29.49 25.36
CA LEU A 136 -29.44 29.62 25.01
C LEU A 136 -30.10 30.71 25.91
N ASP A 137 -30.84 31.61 25.28
CA ASP A 137 -31.69 32.57 25.98
C ASP A 137 -33.12 32.06 26.13
N GLU A 138 -33.96 32.78 26.88
CA GLU A 138 -35.34 32.40 27.13
C GLU A 138 -36.18 32.28 25.85
N HIS A 139 -35.76 32.89 24.74
CA HIS A 139 -36.49 32.88 23.48
C HIS A 139 -36.15 31.64 22.64
N GLN A 140 -35.06 30.96 22.97
CA GLN A 140 -34.60 29.77 22.28
C GLN A 140 -35.02 28.48 22.96
N ILE A 141 -35.63 28.58 24.14
CA ILE A 141 -36.09 27.44 24.93
C ILE A 141 -37.59 27.52 25.09
N THR A 142 -38.29 26.44 24.76
CA THR A 142 -39.70 26.23 25.02
C THR A 142 -39.88 25.01 25.91
N GLU A 143 -41.12 24.74 26.37
CA GLU A 143 -41.39 23.53 27.17
C GLU A 143 -40.95 22.22 26.51
N ASN A 144 -40.96 22.17 25.19
CA ASN A 144 -40.72 20.94 24.42
C ASN A 144 -39.60 21.06 23.38
N SER A 145 -38.92 22.21 23.24
CA SER A 145 -37.87 22.42 22.26
C SER A 145 -36.82 23.42 22.70
N ALA A 146 -35.60 23.26 22.15
CA ALA A 146 -34.54 24.22 22.28
C ALA A 146 -33.83 24.36 20.90
N VAL A 147 -33.50 25.60 20.54
CA VAL A 147 -32.70 25.88 19.33
C VAL A 147 -31.23 26.04 19.74
N ILE A 148 -30.39 25.19 19.29
CA ILE A 148 -28.94 25.22 19.56
C ILE A 148 -28.22 25.56 18.28
N GLU A 149 -27.44 26.61 18.31
CA GLU A 149 -26.56 26.96 17.18
C GLU A 149 -25.12 26.61 17.50
N TRP A 150 -24.45 25.99 16.54
CA TRP A 150 -23.03 25.66 16.65
C TRP A 150 -22.34 25.93 15.34
N ARG A 151 -21.01 26.02 15.38
CA ARG A 151 -20.15 26.03 14.19
C ARG A 151 -19.02 25.04 14.36
N VAL A 152 -18.49 24.59 13.23
CA VAL A 152 -17.27 23.77 13.19
C VAL A 152 -16.08 24.65 13.54
N SER A 153 -15.08 24.08 14.20
CA SER A 153 -13.83 24.76 14.52
C SER A 153 -13.16 25.32 13.26
N ASP A 154 -12.71 26.56 13.33
CA ASP A 154 -12.00 27.23 12.23
C ASP A 154 -10.68 26.53 11.87
N GLN A 155 -10.15 25.68 12.74
CA GLN A 155 -8.92 24.92 12.51
C GLN A 155 -9.11 23.73 11.59
N ASN A 156 -10.36 23.34 11.32
CA ASN A 156 -10.66 22.23 10.44
C ASN A 156 -11.99 22.50 9.71
N PRO A 157 -12.00 23.45 8.77
CA PRO A 157 -13.19 23.69 7.96
C PRO A 157 -13.45 22.47 7.08
N VAL A 158 -14.53 21.75 7.34
CA VAL A 158 -15.00 20.68 6.49
C VAL A 158 -16.24 21.18 5.77
N ASP A 159 -16.13 21.28 4.45
CA ASP A 159 -17.29 21.52 3.61
C ASP A 159 -18.25 20.35 3.78
N GLY A 160 -19.47 20.63 4.24
CA GLY A 160 -20.54 19.64 4.26
C GLY A 160 -20.87 19.00 5.60
N VAL A 161 -20.56 19.60 6.73
CA VAL A 161 -21.21 19.25 8.01
C VAL A 161 -22.56 19.98 8.03
N SER A 162 -23.60 19.31 7.57
CA SER A 162 -25.01 19.69 7.70
C SER A 162 -25.64 19.01 8.89
#